data_e77779b45bcc7bedb3dcfbde068a7c0c
#
_entry.id   e77779b45bcc7bedb3dcfbde068a7c0c
#
_cell.length_a   1.000
_cell.length_b   1.000
_cell.length_c   1.000
_cell.angle_alpha   90.00
_cell.angle_beta   90.00
_cell.angle_gamma   90.00
#
_symmetry.space_group_name_H-M   'P 1'
#
loop_
_entity.id
_entity.type
_entity.pdbx_description
1 polymer ?
#
loop_
_entity_poly.entity_id
_entity_poly.type
_entity_poly.pdbx_seq_one_letter_code
_entity_poly.pdbx_strand_id
1 'polypeptide(L)'
;MKYQLLYLFAFLALCLSACQSSFIADMVTQPGDKLFWDDFSDSSGNWPQVSGPKGSSGIANGAFQLQVLSAQYEIVITTAHTFRDVQVEADATRLAGPVQNLFGLICRSIDSDNFYFFAISSDGYFGVGKVQNGRVTLLGQKMMAFSPVILEGEPNHIRFDCIGESLKGYVNGQVISFARDADFSSGEVGLVVGALDTPGVDVAFDNFVVYKP
;
A
#
# COMPACT_ATOMS: atom_id res chain seq x y z
N MET A 1 -17.54 20.88 65.82
CA MET A 1 -16.73 19.71 65.39
C MET A 1 -17.45 18.74 64.44
N LYS A 2 -18.76 18.82 64.17
CA LYS A 2 -19.48 17.89 63.25
C LYS A 2 -19.40 18.25 61.75
N TYR A 3 -19.07 19.48 61.42
CA TYR A 3 -19.05 19.94 59.99
C TYR A 3 -17.69 19.83 59.31
N GLN A 4 -16.59 19.70 60.06
CA GLN A 4 -15.25 19.51 59.47
C GLN A 4 -15.03 18.10 58.94
N LEU A 5 -15.74 17.10 59.46
CA LEU A 5 -15.62 15.71 58.98
C LEU A 5 -16.37 15.50 57.67
N LEU A 6 -17.43 16.30 57.42
CA LEU A 6 -18.22 16.19 56.18
C LEU A 6 -17.47 16.72 54.94
N TYR A 7 -16.65 17.76 55.09
CA TYR A 7 -15.84 18.33 54.01
C TYR A 7 -14.63 17.46 53.65
N LEU A 8 -14.10 16.67 54.60
CA LEU A 8 -12.99 15.75 54.34
C LEU A 8 -13.42 14.55 53.47
N PHE A 9 -14.66 14.07 53.67
CA PHE A 9 -15.22 12.98 52.84
C PHE A 9 -15.65 13.44 51.45
N ALA A 10 -16.12 14.67 51.28
CA ALA A 10 -16.48 15.23 50.00
C ALA A 10 -15.26 15.51 49.11
N PHE A 11 -14.10 15.86 49.70
CA PHE A 11 -12.86 16.10 48.96
C PHE A 11 -12.17 14.79 48.53
N LEU A 12 -12.31 13.71 49.31
CA LEU A 12 -11.74 12.40 48.94
C LEU A 12 -12.53 11.70 47.85
N ALA A 13 -13.83 11.98 47.71
CA ALA A 13 -14.66 11.42 46.61
C ALA A 13 -14.44 12.09 45.25
N LEU A 14 -13.93 13.34 45.21
CA LEU A 14 -13.63 14.03 43.96
C LEU A 14 -12.28 13.63 43.31
N CYS A 15 -11.35 13.05 44.08
CA CYS A 15 -10.05 12.63 43.56
C CYS A 15 -10.06 11.25 42.88
N LEU A 16 -11.14 10.47 43.00
CA LEU A 16 -11.25 9.13 42.42
C LEU A 16 -11.86 9.10 41.02
N SER A 17 -12.37 10.23 40.53
CA SER A 17 -12.99 10.32 39.19
C SER A 17 -12.08 10.88 38.07
N ALA A 18 -10.81 11.19 38.38
CA ALA A 18 -9.88 11.81 37.41
C ALA A 18 -8.90 10.83 36.72
N CYS A 19 -9.03 9.52 36.97
CA CYS A 19 -8.10 8.52 36.41
C CYS A 19 -8.76 7.47 35.51
N GLN A 20 -9.90 7.75 34.87
CA GLN A 20 -10.57 6.78 33.99
C GLN A 20 -10.63 7.16 32.52
N SER A 21 -9.89 8.15 32.06
CA SER A 21 -10.01 8.59 30.67
C SER A 21 -8.80 8.35 29.76
N SER A 22 -7.82 7.54 30.19
CA SER A 22 -6.64 7.27 29.35
C SER A 22 -6.35 5.79 29.02
N PHE A 23 -7.24 4.86 29.35
CA PHE A 23 -7.03 3.44 29.07
C PHE A 23 -7.86 2.84 27.91
N ILE A 24 -8.51 3.66 27.08
CA ILE A 24 -9.31 3.14 25.94
C ILE A 24 -8.63 3.38 24.59
N ALA A 25 -7.43 3.92 24.54
CA ALA A 25 -6.78 4.32 23.28
C ALA A 25 -5.74 3.33 22.72
N ASP A 26 -5.48 2.20 23.39
CA ASP A 26 -4.73 1.11 22.78
C ASP A 26 -5.69 -0.07 22.50
N MET A 27 -6.56 0.08 21.52
CA MET A 27 -7.08 -1.10 20.85
C MET A 27 -5.88 -1.79 20.20
N VAL A 28 -5.36 -2.79 20.90
CA VAL A 28 -4.29 -3.65 20.41
C VAL A 28 -4.81 -4.32 19.15
N THR A 29 -4.42 -3.77 17.99
CA THR A 29 -4.75 -4.40 16.70
C THR A 29 -4.16 -5.81 16.70
N GLN A 30 -4.94 -6.78 16.24
CA GLN A 30 -4.55 -8.19 16.18
C GLN A 30 -4.05 -8.52 14.77
N PRO A 31 -3.23 -9.57 14.59
CA PRO A 31 -2.92 -10.09 13.27
C PRO A 31 -4.20 -10.38 12.48
N GLY A 32 -4.25 -9.90 11.22
CA GLY A 32 -5.41 -10.00 10.35
C GLY A 32 -6.40 -8.83 10.43
N ASP A 33 -6.22 -7.89 11.36
CA ASP A 33 -7.04 -6.67 11.39
C ASP A 33 -6.77 -5.79 10.17
N LYS A 34 -7.85 -5.23 9.61
CA LYS A 34 -7.75 -4.21 8.55
C LYS A 34 -7.29 -2.89 9.17
N LEU A 35 -6.11 -2.43 8.77
CA LEU A 35 -5.55 -1.14 9.18
C LEU A 35 -6.03 0.01 8.30
N PHE A 36 -6.25 -0.28 7.02
CA PHE A 36 -6.78 0.65 6.02
C PHE A 36 -7.42 -0.14 4.89
N TRP A 37 -8.49 0.39 4.26
CA TRP A 37 -9.08 -0.21 3.06
C TRP A 37 -9.82 0.83 2.24
N ASP A 38 -9.93 0.59 0.94
CA ASP A 38 -10.73 1.37 0.01
C ASP A 38 -11.19 0.46 -1.14
N ASP A 39 -12.49 0.43 -1.39
CA ASP A 39 -13.11 -0.27 -2.51
C ASP A 39 -13.39 0.68 -3.69
N PHE A 40 -12.93 1.92 -3.60
CA PHE A 40 -13.06 2.97 -4.60
C PHE A 40 -14.49 3.21 -5.10
N SER A 41 -15.50 2.77 -4.33
CA SER A 41 -16.91 2.99 -4.65
C SER A 41 -17.29 4.47 -4.59
N ASP A 42 -16.55 5.26 -3.83
CA ASP A 42 -16.69 6.71 -3.73
C ASP A 42 -15.30 7.41 -3.65
N SER A 43 -15.30 8.73 -3.55
CA SER A 43 -14.08 9.53 -3.49
C SER A 43 -13.60 9.85 -2.07
N SER A 44 -14.10 9.16 -1.06
CA SER A 44 -13.81 9.46 0.35
C SER A 44 -12.40 9.09 0.80
N GLY A 45 -11.72 8.19 0.10
CA GLY A 45 -10.40 7.65 0.43
C GLY A 45 -9.24 8.64 0.33
N ASN A 46 -9.49 9.88 -0.14
CA ASN A 46 -8.48 10.94 -0.24
C ASN A 46 -7.19 10.55 -0.99
N TRP A 47 -7.31 9.68 -1.97
CA TRP A 47 -6.18 9.31 -2.82
C TRP A 47 -5.72 10.49 -3.67
N PRO A 48 -4.41 10.77 -3.75
CA PRO A 48 -3.89 11.82 -4.60
C PRO A 48 -4.28 11.60 -6.06
N GLN A 49 -4.79 12.65 -6.70
CA GLN A 49 -5.11 12.64 -8.12
C GLN A 49 -4.05 13.40 -8.90
N VAL A 50 -3.55 12.76 -9.94
CA VAL A 50 -2.60 13.34 -10.89
C VAL A 50 -3.32 13.61 -12.20
N SER A 51 -3.06 14.75 -12.82
CA SER A 51 -3.54 15.05 -14.18
C SER A 51 -2.50 15.88 -14.92
N GLY A 52 -2.01 15.34 -16.03
CA GLY A 52 -0.97 15.98 -16.81
C GLY A 52 -0.68 15.26 -18.12
N PRO A 53 0.22 15.83 -18.94
CA PRO A 53 0.52 15.28 -20.28
C PRO A 53 1.20 13.91 -20.24
N LYS A 54 1.76 13.50 -19.10
CA LYS A 54 2.43 12.20 -18.95
C LYS A 54 1.52 11.12 -18.41
N GLY A 55 0.36 11.48 -17.83
CA GLY A 55 -0.59 10.53 -17.30
C GLY A 55 -1.56 11.14 -16.29
N SER A 56 -2.44 10.30 -15.78
CA SER A 56 -3.48 10.69 -14.82
C SER A 56 -3.76 9.57 -13.82
N SER A 57 -4.33 9.95 -12.68
CA SER A 57 -4.92 9.03 -11.72
C SER A 57 -6.24 9.56 -11.20
N GLY A 58 -7.16 8.67 -10.84
CA GLY A 58 -8.45 9.05 -10.26
C GLY A 58 -9.42 7.89 -10.20
N ILE A 59 -10.53 8.09 -9.48
CA ILE A 59 -11.60 7.09 -9.39
C ILE A 59 -12.47 7.17 -10.64
N ALA A 60 -12.67 6.04 -11.29
CA ALA A 60 -13.58 5.88 -12.41
C ALA A 60 -14.18 4.47 -12.41
N ASN A 61 -15.49 4.37 -12.64
CA ASN A 61 -16.24 3.11 -12.71
C ASN A 61 -16.09 2.21 -11.46
N GLY A 62 -15.95 2.81 -10.26
CA GLY A 62 -15.79 2.07 -9.01
C GLY A 62 -14.41 1.46 -8.81
N ALA A 63 -13.37 1.98 -9.46
CA ALA A 63 -11.99 1.56 -9.30
C ALA A 63 -11.05 2.77 -9.36
N PHE A 64 -9.86 2.65 -8.81
CA PHE A 64 -8.81 3.67 -8.92
C PHE A 64 -7.96 3.39 -10.16
N GLN A 65 -8.08 4.26 -11.16
CA GLN A 65 -7.36 4.13 -12.44
C GLN A 65 -6.09 4.96 -12.44
N LEU A 66 -5.01 4.36 -12.96
CA LEU A 66 -3.77 5.04 -13.27
C LEU A 66 -3.46 4.85 -14.76
N GLN A 67 -3.35 5.97 -15.48
CA GLN A 67 -3.04 5.97 -16.89
C GLN A 67 -1.68 6.63 -17.15
N VAL A 68 -0.76 5.90 -17.77
CA VAL A 68 0.59 6.38 -18.10
C VAL A 68 0.71 6.59 -19.60
N LEU A 69 0.84 7.87 -20.00
CA LEU A 69 0.81 8.32 -21.40
C LEU A 69 2.21 8.58 -22.00
N SER A 70 3.27 8.40 -21.23
CA SER A 70 4.65 8.58 -21.68
C SER A 70 5.44 7.30 -21.47
N ALA A 71 6.28 6.95 -22.44
CA ALA A 71 7.24 5.84 -22.29
C ALA A 71 8.28 6.16 -21.20
N GLN A 72 8.80 5.11 -20.56
CA GLN A 72 9.80 5.19 -19.49
C GLN A 72 9.37 6.17 -18.37
N TYR A 73 8.09 6.11 -18.02
CA TYR A 73 7.50 6.93 -16.98
C TYR A 73 6.61 6.08 -16.10
N GLU A 74 6.61 6.40 -14.83
CA GLU A 74 5.76 5.74 -13.82
C GLU A 74 4.98 6.77 -13.01
N ILE A 75 3.81 6.36 -12.56
CA ILE A 75 3.00 7.08 -11.58
C ILE A 75 3.00 6.27 -10.31
N VAL A 76 3.40 6.91 -9.23
CA VAL A 76 3.40 6.39 -7.87
C VAL A 76 2.36 7.16 -7.08
N ILE A 77 1.43 6.45 -6.46
CA ILE A 77 0.37 7.03 -5.63
C ILE A 77 0.42 6.33 -4.28
N THR A 78 0.55 7.08 -3.21
CA THR A 78 0.58 6.54 -1.85
C THR A 78 -0.60 7.07 -1.01
N THR A 79 -0.98 6.30 -0.01
CA THR A 79 -1.91 6.75 1.02
C THR A 79 -1.18 7.70 1.97
N ALA A 80 -1.89 8.58 2.67
CA ALA A 80 -1.29 9.42 3.70
C ALA A 80 -1.04 8.66 5.04
N HIS A 81 -1.07 7.33 5.02
CA HIS A 81 -0.96 6.50 6.21
C HIS A 81 0.39 5.78 6.26
N THR A 82 1.10 5.95 7.35
CA THR A 82 2.42 5.33 7.59
C THR A 82 2.28 4.04 8.38
N PHE A 83 2.94 2.99 7.91
CA PHE A 83 2.98 1.68 8.53
C PHE A 83 4.42 1.17 8.66
N ARG A 84 4.62 0.21 9.57
CA ARG A 84 5.90 -0.50 9.73
C ARG A 84 5.84 -1.86 9.05
N ASP A 85 5.09 -2.77 9.64
CA ASP A 85 4.88 -4.13 9.14
C ASP A 85 3.45 -4.26 8.65
N VAL A 86 3.30 -4.69 7.40
CA VAL A 86 2.00 -4.74 6.73
C VAL A 86 1.94 -5.87 5.70
N GLN A 87 0.70 -6.26 5.41
CA GLN A 87 0.31 -6.99 4.21
C GLN A 87 -0.59 -6.05 3.40
N VAL A 88 -0.16 -5.70 2.20
CA VAL A 88 -0.91 -4.82 1.28
C VAL A 88 -1.48 -5.67 0.17
N GLU A 89 -2.76 -5.53 -0.13
CA GLU A 89 -3.47 -6.30 -1.16
C GLU A 89 -4.28 -5.37 -2.06
N ALA A 90 -4.43 -5.73 -3.32
CA ALA A 90 -5.37 -5.12 -4.25
C ALA A 90 -5.68 -6.06 -5.42
N ASP A 91 -6.84 -5.87 -6.05
CA ASP A 91 -7.15 -6.42 -7.36
C ASP A 91 -6.69 -5.44 -8.43
N ALA A 92 -5.93 -5.92 -9.41
CA ALA A 92 -5.38 -5.09 -10.48
C ALA A 92 -5.77 -5.62 -11.86
N THR A 93 -6.29 -4.75 -12.71
CA THR A 93 -6.75 -5.09 -14.07
C THR A 93 -6.14 -4.13 -15.08
N ARG A 94 -5.43 -4.66 -16.08
CA ARG A 94 -5.02 -3.85 -17.23
C ARG A 94 -6.23 -3.56 -18.10
N LEU A 95 -6.55 -2.30 -18.27
CA LEU A 95 -7.67 -1.84 -19.11
C LEU A 95 -7.24 -1.59 -20.55
N ALA A 96 -6.03 -1.04 -20.75
CA ALA A 96 -5.50 -0.72 -22.06
C ALA A 96 -3.96 -0.68 -22.08
N GLY A 97 -3.41 -0.55 -23.27
CA GLY A 97 -1.97 -0.41 -23.51
C GLY A 97 -1.25 -1.74 -23.71
N PRO A 98 0.08 -1.70 -23.84
CA PRO A 98 0.90 -2.89 -24.10
C PRO A 98 0.86 -3.87 -22.95
N VAL A 99 1.07 -5.17 -23.22
CA VAL A 99 1.24 -6.20 -22.20
C VAL A 99 2.57 -6.07 -21.46
N GLN A 100 3.56 -5.50 -22.11
CA GLN A 100 4.85 -5.13 -21.51
C GLN A 100 4.69 -3.81 -20.76
N ASN A 101 4.32 -3.91 -19.51
CA ASN A 101 4.01 -2.81 -18.61
C ASN A 101 4.52 -3.12 -17.21
N LEU A 102 4.25 -2.25 -16.25
CA LEU A 102 4.50 -2.49 -14.83
C LEU A 102 3.32 -1.98 -14.03
N PHE A 103 2.82 -2.78 -13.10
CA PHE A 103 1.88 -2.30 -12.08
C PHE A 103 2.00 -3.14 -10.82
N GLY A 104 1.69 -2.54 -9.68
CA GLY A 104 1.87 -3.23 -8.42
C GLY A 104 1.64 -2.39 -7.19
N LEU A 105 2.19 -2.89 -6.09
CA LEU A 105 2.03 -2.36 -4.73
C LEU A 105 3.34 -1.80 -4.20
N ILE A 106 3.20 -0.80 -3.36
CA ILE A 106 4.31 -0.13 -2.68
C ILE A 106 4.14 -0.30 -1.17
N CYS A 107 5.25 -0.45 -0.46
CA CYS A 107 5.31 -0.31 0.98
C CYS A 107 6.51 0.51 1.43
N ARG A 108 6.39 1.05 2.64
CA ARG A 108 7.45 1.84 3.31
C ARG A 108 7.98 2.97 2.46
N SER A 109 7.07 3.65 1.73
CA SER A 109 7.43 4.85 0.98
C SER A 109 7.71 6.00 1.94
N ILE A 110 8.91 6.55 1.85
CA ILE A 110 9.34 7.75 2.58
C ILE A 110 9.05 8.99 1.74
N ASP A 111 9.25 8.87 0.43
CA ASP A 111 8.98 9.86 -0.60
C ASP A 111 8.92 9.18 -1.98
N SER A 112 8.81 9.96 -3.07
CA SER A 112 8.75 9.46 -4.44
C SER A 112 10.01 8.74 -4.92
N ASP A 113 11.14 8.92 -4.23
CA ASP A 113 12.45 8.42 -4.61
C ASP A 113 12.96 7.30 -3.68
N ASN A 114 12.16 6.94 -2.65
CA ASN A 114 12.60 6.01 -1.61
C ASN A 114 11.44 5.13 -1.13
N PHE A 115 11.31 3.90 -1.66
CA PHE A 115 10.26 2.94 -1.31
C PHE A 115 10.61 1.52 -1.73
N TYR A 116 9.88 0.52 -1.20
CA TYR A 116 9.85 -0.84 -1.73
C TYR A 116 8.66 -1.03 -2.65
N PHE A 117 8.82 -1.87 -3.67
CA PHE A 117 7.75 -2.25 -4.58
C PHE A 117 7.73 -3.75 -4.85
N PHE A 118 6.54 -4.26 -5.12
CA PHE A 118 6.30 -5.51 -5.80
C PHE A 118 5.47 -5.21 -7.03
N ALA A 119 6.02 -5.47 -8.20
CA ALA A 119 5.38 -5.17 -9.47
C ALA A 119 5.29 -6.42 -10.35
N ILE A 120 4.20 -6.49 -11.09
CA ILE A 120 3.96 -7.47 -12.15
C ILE A 120 3.80 -6.76 -13.49
N SER A 121 3.91 -7.52 -14.56
CA SER A 121 3.66 -7.10 -15.95
C SER A 121 2.63 -8.04 -16.55
N SER A 122 1.77 -7.53 -17.42
CA SER A 122 0.69 -8.34 -18.02
C SER A 122 1.19 -9.45 -18.93
N ASP A 123 2.46 -9.43 -19.35
CA ASP A 123 3.12 -10.52 -20.10
C ASP A 123 3.71 -11.61 -19.18
N GLY A 124 3.38 -11.61 -17.88
CA GLY A 124 3.72 -12.66 -16.93
C GLY A 124 5.01 -12.43 -16.15
N TYR A 125 5.67 -11.29 -16.27
CA TYR A 125 6.88 -11.00 -15.51
C TYR A 125 6.58 -10.33 -14.16
N PHE A 126 7.47 -10.55 -13.18
CA PHE A 126 7.35 -9.94 -11.87
C PHE A 126 8.71 -9.60 -11.26
N GLY A 127 8.69 -8.69 -10.30
CA GLY A 127 9.87 -8.33 -9.53
C GLY A 127 9.52 -7.70 -8.20
N VAL A 128 10.36 -7.99 -7.19
CA VAL A 128 10.39 -7.22 -5.95
C VAL A 128 11.65 -6.36 -5.97
N GLY A 129 11.54 -5.13 -5.51
CA GLY A 129 12.67 -4.22 -5.55
C GLY A 129 12.51 -3.02 -4.64
N LYS A 130 13.46 -2.13 -4.75
CA LYS A 130 13.41 -0.81 -4.12
C LYS A 130 13.77 0.30 -5.11
N VAL A 131 13.20 1.45 -4.87
CA VAL A 131 13.73 2.72 -5.36
C VAL A 131 14.47 3.36 -4.19
N GLN A 132 15.73 3.74 -4.38
CA GLN A 132 16.53 4.43 -3.39
C GLN A 132 17.27 5.58 -4.05
N ASN A 133 16.97 6.80 -3.61
CA ASN A 133 17.47 8.03 -4.22
C ASN A 133 17.17 8.07 -5.74
N GLY A 134 15.95 7.67 -6.13
CA GLY A 134 15.50 7.62 -7.52
C GLY A 134 16.11 6.48 -8.36
N ARG A 135 16.91 5.60 -7.76
CA ARG A 135 17.51 4.46 -8.48
C ARG A 135 16.73 3.18 -8.19
N VAL A 136 16.22 2.56 -9.22
CA VAL A 136 15.55 1.25 -9.16
C VAL A 136 16.58 0.13 -9.00
N THR A 137 16.33 -0.79 -8.07
CA THR A 137 17.13 -2.00 -7.87
C THR A 137 16.19 -3.17 -7.57
N LEU A 138 16.25 -4.23 -8.37
CA LEU A 138 15.56 -5.48 -8.05
C LEU A 138 16.30 -6.21 -6.92
N LEU A 139 15.55 -6.80 -6.00
CA LEU A 139 16.06 -7.51 -4.84
C LEU A 139 15.94 -9.03 -5.05
N GLY A 140 17.01 -9.75 -4.74
CA GLY A 140 17.04 -11.21 -4.88
C GLY A 140 17.11 -11.74 -6.32
N GLN A 141 17.07 -10.86 -7.32
CA GLN A 141 17.13 -11.21 -8.75
C GLN A 141 17.77 -10.08 -9.58
N LYS A 142 18.35 -10.44 -10.73
CA LYS A 142 19.02 -9.46 -11.61
C LYS A 142 18.07 -8.84 -12.64
N MET A 143 16.99 -9.53 -12.98
CA MET A 143 15.94 -9.10 -13.91
C MET A 143 14.61 -9.64 -13.43
N MET A 144 13.51 -9.13 -13.95
CA MET A 144 12.19 -9.68 -13.69
C MET A 144 12.12 -11.16 -14.11
N ALA A 145 11.45 -11.95 -13.29
CA ALA A 145 11.25 -13.39 -13.53
C ALA A 145 9.84 -13.63 -14.07
N PHE A 146 9.67 -14.74 -14.80
CA PHE A 146 8.38 -15.13 -15.37
C PHE A 146 7.60 -16.03 -14.41
N SER A 147 6.28 -15.86 -14.33
CA SER A 147 5.36 -16.75 -13.62
C SER A 147 4.05 -16.91 -14.40
N PRO A 148 3.62 -18.14 -14.68
CA PRO A 148 2.34 -18.40 -15.34
C PRO A 148 1.12 -18.15 -14.43
N VAL A 149 1.33 -17.80 -13.18
CA VAL A 149 0.27 -17.42 -12.23
C VAL A 149 -0.31 -16.05 -12.55
N ILE A 150 0.46 -15.19 -13.22
CA ILE A 150 0.02 -13.88 -13.69
C ILE A 150 -0.86 -14.09 -14.92
N LEU A 151 -2.10 -13.62 -14.84
CA LEU A 151 -3.10 -13.83 -15.88
C LEU A 151 -3.10 -12.62 -16.82
N GLU A 152 -2.84 -12.87 -18.10
CA GLU A 152 -2.97 -11.84 -19.13
C GLU A 152 -4.45 -11.55 -19.42
N GLY A 153 -4.83 -10.26 -19.38
CA GLY A 153 -6.18 -9.83 -19.75
C GLY A 153 -7.26 -10.07 -18.70
N GLU A 154 -6.94 -10.66 -17.57
CA GLU A 154 -7.83 -10.90 -16.45
C GLU A 154 -7.36 -10.13 -15.21
N PRO A 155 -8.23 -9.87 -14.23
CA PRO A 155 -7.83 -9.32 -12.95
C PRO A 155 -6.81 -10.23 -12.25
N ASN A 156 -5.77 -9.64 -11.67
CA ASN A 156 -4.84 -10.33 -10.79
C ASN A 156 -5.00 -9.79 -9.37
N HIS A 157 -5.23 -10.68 -8.41
CA HIS A 157 -5.13 -10.35 -7.00
C HIS A 157 -3.66 -10.32 -6.60
N ILE A 158 -3.16 -9.15 -6.24
CA ILE A 158 -1.76 -8.96 -5.86
C ILE A 158 -1.66 -8.66 -4.37
N ARG A 159 -0.62 -9.21 -3.72
CA ARG A 159 -0.32 -8.96 -2.33
C ARG A 159 1.17 -8.74 -2.13
N PHE A 160 1.52 -7.79 -1.29
CA PHE A 160 2.89 -7.48 -0.91
C PHE A 160 3.03 -7.45 0.61
N ASP A 161 3.77 -8.40 1.16
CA ASP A 161 4.09 -8.46 2.59
C ASP A 161 5.42 -7.76 2.86
N CYS A 162 5.41 -6.76 3.71
CA CYS A 162 6.58 -6.02 4.18
C CYS A 162 6.67 -6.20 5.70
N ILE A 163 7.36 -7.26 6.17
CA ILE A 163 7.39 -7.67 7.57
C ILE A 163 8.84 -7.83 8.03
N GLY A 164 9.29 -7.01 8.98
CA GLY A 164 10.69 -6.94 9.36
C GLY A 164 11.58 -6.64 8.14
N GLU A 165 12.55 -7.47 7.86
CA GLU A 165 13.39 -7.39 6.64
C GLU A 165 12.84 -8.19 5.47
N SER A 166 11.72 -8.92 5.67
CA SER A 166 11.16 -9.83 4.67
C SER A 166 10.20 -9.10 3.75
N LEU A 167 10.42 -9.24 2.46
CA LEU A 167 9.58 -8.72 1.38
C LEU A 167 9.08 -9.90 0.54
N LYS A 168 7.76 -10.12 0.50
CA LYS A 168 7.16 -11.24 -0.25
C LYS A 168 6.06 -10.75 -1.17
N GLY A 169 6.16 -11.11 -2.44
CA GLY A 169 5.13 -10.85 -3.44
C GLY A 169 4.30 -12.08 -3.75
N TYR A 170 2.98 -11.89 -3.79
CA TYR A 170 2.01 -12.93 -4.11
C TYR A 170 1.14 -12.48 -5.28
N VAL A 171 0.79 -13.41 -6.13
CA VAL A 171 -0.23 -13.22 -7.17
C VAL A 171 -1.21 -14.38 -7.12
N ASN A 172 -2.49 -14.08 -7.14
CA ASN A 172 -3.59 -15.07 -7.13
C ASN A 172 -3.43 -16.12 -6.02
N GLY A 173 -3.01 -15.67 -4.82
CA GLY A 173 -2.82 -16.49 -3.64
C GLY A 173 -1.51 -17.30 -3.59
N GLN A 174 -0.67 -17.23 -4.63
CA GLN A 174 0.62 -17.93 -4.68
C GLN A 174 1.78 -16.97 -4.43
N VAL A 175 2.70 -17.34 -3.51
CA VAL A 175 3.96 -16.61 -3.34
C VAL A 175 4.85 -16.85 -4.55
N ILE A 176 5.25 -15.77 -5.23
CA ILE A 176 6.11 -15.85 -6.41
C ILE A 176 7.43 -15.10 -6.23
N SER A 177 7.52 -14.21 -5.24
CA SER A 177 8.72 -13.43 -4.98
C SER A 177 9.06 -13.39 -3.50
N PHE A 178 10.37 -13.42 -3.21
CA PHE A 178 10.90 -13.26 -1.87
C PHE A 178 12.24 -12.54 -1.92
N ALA A 179 12.41 -11.53 -1.07
CA ALA A 179 13.69 -10.86 -0.84
C ALA A 179 13.84 -10.45 0.62
N ARG A 180 15.03 -10.03 1.00
CA ARG A 180 15.33 -9.40 2.30
C ARG A 180 16.08 -8.10 2.06
N ASP A 181 15.62 -7.05 2.71
CA ASP A 181 16.27 -5.73 2.71
C ASP A 181 15.81 -4.97 3.97
N ALA A 182 16.67 -4.12 4.52
CA ALA A 182 16.44 -3.41 5.77
C ALA A 182 16.58 -1.88 5.64
N ASP A 183 16.71 -1.35 4.42
CA ASP A 183 16.98 0.08 4.22
C ASP A 183 15.80 0.97 4.64
N PHE A 184 14.57 0.49 4.46
CA PHE A 184 13.37 1.20 4.88
C PHE A 184 12.59 0.37 5.91
N SER A 185 12.31 0.95 7.08
CA SER A 185 11.64 0.26 8.20
C SER A 185 10.16 0.62 8.35
N SER A 186 9.73 1.74 7.81
CA SER A 186 8.35 2.24 7.84
C SER A 186 8.12 3.28 6.76
N GLY A 187 6.88 3.55 6.43
CA GLY A 187 6.47 4.55 5.45
C GLY A 187 5.07 4.28 4.93
N GLU A 188 4.67 5.02 3.93
CA GLU A 188 3.36 4.90 3.30
C GLU A 188 3.27 3.63 2.43
N VAL A 189 2.03 3.24 2.13
CA VAL A 189 1.70 2.17 1.19
C VAL A 189 0.98 2.76 -0.02
N GLY A 190 0.98 2.04 -1.13
CA GLY A 190 0.32 2.58 -2.31
C GLY A 190 0.41 1.71 -3.55
N LEU A 191 0.22 2.35 -4.69
CA LEU A 191 0.10 1.79 -6.02
C LEU A 191 1.17 2.37 -6.94
N VAL A 192 1.62 1.56 -7.89
CA VAL A 192 2.51 1.99 -8.96
C VAL A 192 2.04 1.46 -10.30
N VAL A 193 2.09 2.29 -11.34
CA VAL A 193 1.92 1.88 -12.74
C VAL A 193 3.01 2.53 -13.58
N GLY A 194 3.63 1.75 -14.45
CA GLY A 194 4.69 2.20 -15.32
C GLY A 194 4.51 1.75 -16.77
N ALA A 195 4.88 2.61 -17.68
CA ALA A 195 5.07 2.30 -19.10
C ALA A 195 6.55 2.13 -19.40
N LEU A 196 6.90 0.99 -19.98
CA LEU A 196 8.25 0.72 -20.46
C LEU A 196 8.49 1.49 -21.79
N ASP A 197 8.80 0.79 -22.87
CA ASP A 197 9.12 1.42 -24.15
C ASP A 197 7.89 1.98 -24.89
N THR A 198 6.70 1.46 -24.59
CA THR A 198 5.45 1.86 -25.26
C THR A 198 4.49 2.50 -24.25
N PRO A 199 4.04 3.74 -24.52
CA PRO A 199 3.10 4.43 -23.64
C PRO A 199 1.66 3.92 -23.79
N GLY A 200 0.73 4.48 -23.00
CA GLY A 200 -0.69 4.19 -23.07
C GLY A 200 -1.13 3.07 -22.14
N VAL A 201 -0.32 2.77 -21.12
CA VAL A 201 -0.69 1.81 -20.08
C VAL A 201 -1.82 2.39 -19.23
N ASP A 202 -2.89 1.61 -19.05
CA ASP A 202 -4.05 1.96 -18.23
C ASP A 202 -4.40 0.77 -17.34
N VAL A 203 -4.36 0.97 -16.02
CA VAL A 203 -4.60 -0.07 -15.01
C VAL A 203 -5.62 0.44 -14.00
N ALA A 204 -6.62 -0.38 -13.73
CA ALA A 204 -7.57 -0.19 -12.65
C ALA A 204 -7.18 -1.03 -11.45
N PHE A 205 -7.25 -0.43 -10.26
CA PHE A 205 -7.12 -1.10 -8.98
C PHE A 205 -8.44 -1.04 -8.22
N ASP A 206 -8.75 -2.13 -7.54
CA ASP A 206 -9.93 -2.27 -6.71
C ASP A 206 -9.57 -3.01 -5.41
N ASN A 207 -10.45 -2.93 -4.41
CA ASN A 207 -10.32 -3.69 -3.16
C ASN A 207 -8.95 -3.52 -2.47
N PHE A 208 -8.43 -2.28 -2.43
CA PHE A 208 -7.16 -2.01 -1.75
C PHE A 208 -7.30 -2.19 -0.25
N VAL A 209 -6.48 -3.05 0.34
CA VAL A 209 -6.53 -3.36 1.77
C VAL A 209 -5.13 -3.43 2.36
N VAL A 210 -4.98 -2.92 3.57
CA VAL A 210 -3.78 -3.06 4.40
C VAL A 210 -4.14 -3.82 5.66
N TYR A 211 -3.50 -4.94 5.87
CA TYR A 211 -3.68 -5.76 7.07
C TYR A 211 -2.48 -5.67 8.00
N LYS A 212 -2.75 -5.86 9.28
CA LYS A 212 -1.73 -6.17 10.27
C LYS A 212 -1.28 -7.63 10.06
N PRO A 213 0.03 -7.90 9.90
CA PRO A 213 0.55 -9.26 9.75
C PRO A 213 0.46 -10.07 11.03
#